data_f0e5e44292c75d1ba5ee422902e1bfb1
#
_entry.id   f0e5e44292c75d1ba5ee422902e1bfb1
#
_cell.length_a   1.000
_cell.length_b   1.000
_cell.length_c   1.000
_cell.angle_alpha   90.00
_cell.angle_beta   90.00
_cell.angle_gamma   90.00
#
_symmetry.space_group_name_H-M   'P 1'
#
loop_
_entity.id
_entity.type
_entity.pdbx_description
1 polymer ?
#
loop_
_entity_poly.entity_id
_entity_poly.type
_entity_poly.pdbx_seq_one_letter_code
_entity_poly.pdbx_strand_id
1 'polypeptide(L)'
;MSEVVVAADMPTRKVIAALQMTIDGVAEWPDSRDDSDEDVSDFWEAMYASYWDSVDTLLLGRQTYLKWWGFWPEVRKKEDAGTYPRRFSAFADRVEKIVFSQRLESATWERSRVVRGGISEEVDRLKSQVGGNMLLGGGPRLAQGFLRLGLIDELRLTVYPSVVGRGKPLFDVERLPDNPEDRVPLGAPLRHDFHLIEARPLNRGGGAVFLHYARATD
;
A
#
# COMPACT_ATOMS: atom_id res chain seq x y z
N MET A 1 -2.17 -44.01 21.76
CA MET A 1 -1.28 -43.29 20.81
C MET A 1 -2.09 -42.13 20.29
N SER A 2 -1.82 -40.96 20.83
CA SER A 2 -2.52 -39.72 20.39
C SER A 2 -1.76 -39.13 19.21
N GLU A 3 -2.41 -39.08 18.05
CA GLU A 3 -1.91 -38.35 16.89
C GLU A 3 -1.84 -36.87 17.25
N VAL A 4 -0.63 -36.32 17.30
CA VAL A 4 -0.40 -34.90 17.32
C VAL A 4 -0.71 -34.40 15.90
N VAL A 5 -1.90 -33.82 15.71
CA VAL A 5 -2.22 -33.07 14.50
C VAL A 5 -1.32 -31.84 14.50
N VAL A 6 -0.24 -31.89 13.71
CA VAL A 6 0.57 -30.71 13.40
C VAL A 6 -0.35 -29.76 12.67
N ALA A 7 -0.67 -28.65 13.32
CA ALA A 7 -1.40 -27.56 12.66
C ALA A 7 -0.58 -27.16 11.42
N ALA A 8 -1.16 -27.38 10.24
CA ALA A 8 -0.56 -26.95 8.99
C ALA A 8 -0.27 -25.45 9.10
N ASP A 9 0.95 -25.06 8.77
CA ASP A 9 1.42 -23.69 8.78
C ASP A 9 0.55 -22.89 7.82
N MET A 10 -0.50 -22.26 8.36
CA MET A 10 -1.42 -21.43 7.57
C MET A 10 -0.62 -20.25 7.04
N PRO A 11 -0.64 -20.00 5.73
CA PRO A 11 0.11 -18.87 5.18
C PRO A 11 -0.31 -17.59 5.88
N THR A 12 0.62 -16.98 6.60
CA THR A 12 0.38 -15.72 7.29
C THR A 12 0.08 -14.63 6.27
N ARG A 13 -1.00 -13.88 6.51
CA ARG A 13 -1.38 -12.73 5.68
C ARG A 13 -0.24 -11.71 5.66
N LYS A 14 0.20 -11.33 4.47
CA LYS A 14 1.29 -10.36 4.29
C LYS A 14 0.75 -8.94 4.12
N VAL A 15 1.50 -7.97 4.61
CA VAL A 15 1.33 -6.56 4.25
C VAL A 15 2.23 -6.26 3.05
N ILE A 16 1.62 -5.99 1.91
CA ILE A 16 2.28 -5.62 0.65
C ILE A 16 2.14 -4.10 0.48
N ALA A 17 3.23 -3.37 0.52
CA ALA A 17 3.25 -1.94 0.25
C ALA A 17 3.59 -1.69 -1.21
N ALA A 18 2.63 -1.18 -1.99
CA ALA A 18 2.84 -0.77 -3.37
C ALA A 18 2.90 0.77 -3.44
N LEU A 19 4.07 1.29 -3.65
CA LEU A 19 4.38 2.72 -3.50
C LEU A 19 5.14 3.25 -4.72
N GLN A 20 5.06 4.55 -4.90
CA GLN A 20 5.73 5.26 -5.99
C GLN A 20 6.57 6.38 -5.41
N MET A 21 7.71 6.64 -6.03
CA MET A 21 8.56 7.78 -5.68
C MET A 21 9.40 8.24 -6.86
N THR A 22 9.91 9.45 -6.77
CA THR A 22 10.95 9.98 -7.66
C THR A 22 12.33 9.52 -7.21
N ILE A 23 13.37 9.75 -8.02
CA ILE A 23 14.77 9.41 -7.67
C ILE A 23 15.19 10.07 -6.34
N ASP A 24 14.72 11.29 -6.07
CA ASP A 24 14.97 12.01 -4.81
C ASP A 24 14.00 11.64 -3.68
N GLY A 25 13.27 10.52 -3.83
CA GLY A 25 12.46 9.92 -2.75
C GLY A 25 11.14 10.61 -2.47
N VAL A 26 10.66 11.49 -3.34
CA VAL A 26 9.36 12.18 -3.15
C VAL A 26 8.23 11.30 -3.66
N ALA A 27 7.24 11.02 -2.79
CA ALA A 27 6.10 10.17 -3.09
C ALA A 27 4.82 10.93 -3.47
N GLU A 28 4.74 12.21 -3.15
CA GLU A 28 3.60 13.06 -3.50
C GLU A 28 4.12 14.41 -3.99
N TRP A 29 3.92 14.70 -5.26
CA TRP A 29 4.33 15.94 -5.93
C TRP A 29 3.16 16.60 -6.67
N PRO A 30 3.21 17.94 -6.85
CA PRO A 30 2.06 18.72 -7.33
C PRO A 30 1.59 18.39 -8.74
N ASP A 31 2.51 18.01 -9.61
CA ASP A 31 2.26 17.74 -11.02
C ASP A 31 2.30 16.22 -11.30
N SER A 32 1.51 15.47 -10.53
CA SER A 32 1.31 14.06 -10.84
C SER A 32 0.78 13.95 -12.26
N ARG A 33 1.45 13.14 -13.07
CA ARG A 33 1.14 12.89 -14.48
C ARG A 33 -0.35 12.66 -14.68
N ASP A 34 -0.84 13.15 -15.80
CA ASP A 34 -2.15 12.78 -16.30
C ASP A 34 -2.16 11.26 -16.55
N ASP A 35 -2.71 10.53 -15.59
CA ASP A 35 -2.86 9.07 -15.64
C ASP A 35 -3.92 8.63 -16.67
N SER A 36 -4.44 9.57 -17.48
CA SER A 36 -5.40 9.30 -18.55
C SER A 36 -4.78 8.69 -19.80
N ASP A 37 -3.44 8.63 -19.88
CA ASP A 37 -2.75 8.03 -21.01
C ASP A 37 -2.96 6.51 -21.03
N GLU A 38 -3.55 5.97 -22.09
CA GLU A 38 -3.78 4.51 -22.29
C GLU A 38 -2.50 3.68 -22.13
N ASP A 39 -1.36 4.34 -22.21
CA ASP A 39 -0.03 3.77 -22.11
C ASP A 39 0.43 3.42 -20.68
N VAL A 40 -0.37 3.74 -19.66
CA VAL A 40 -0.07 3.45 -18.24
C VAL A 40 -0.48 2.04 -17.84
N SER A 41 -1.18 1.30 -18.72
CA SER A 41 -1.72 -0.04 -18.42
C SER A 41 -0.65 -1.03 -17.96
N ASP A 42 0.51 -1.08 -18.63
CA ASP A 42 1.61 -2.00 -18.29
C ASP A 42 2.22 -1.68 -16.92
N PHE A 43 2.27 -0.40 -16.58
CA PHE A 43 2.72 0.08 -15.27
C PHE A 43 1.79 -0.42 -14.16
N TRP A 44 0.50 -0.21 -14.33
CA TRP A 44 -0.49 -0.60 -13.33
C TRP A 44 -0.63 -2.12 -13.24
N GLU A 45 -0.49 -2.81 -14.37
CA GLU A 45 -0.48 -4.27 -14.37
C GLU A 45 0.72 -4.81 -13.58
N ALA A 46 1.89 -4.22 -13.78
CA ALA A 46 3.08 -4.57 -13.03
C ALA A 46 2.95 -4.26 -11.53
N MET A 47 2.36 -3.12 -11.20
CA MET A 47 2.22 -2.68 -9.81
C MET A 47 1.17 -3.47 -9.03
N TYR A 48 0.09 -3.87 -9.68
CA TYR A 48 -1.09 -4.33 -8.97
C TYR A 48 -1.66 -5.66 -9.47
N ALA A 49 -1.72 -5.89 -10.79
CA ALA A 49 -2.48 -7.02 -11.33
C ALA A 49 -1.90 -8.38 -10.95
N SER A 50 -0.58 -8.49 -10.80
CA SER A 50 0.09 -9.76 -10.49
C SER A 50 -0.24 -10.35 -9.11
N TYR A 51 -0.84 -9.57 -8.21
CA TYR A 51 -1.14 -10.03 -6.84
C TYR A 51 -2.55 -9.69 -6.33
N TRP A 52 -3.39 -9.05 -7.14
CA TRP A 52 -4.77 -8.72 -6.72
C TRP A 52 -5.59 -9.93 -6.29
N ASP A 53 -5.35 -11.09 -6.91
CA ASP A 53 -6.08 -12.30 -6.54
C ASP A 53 -5.69 -12.80 -5.14
N SER A 54 -4.50 -12.46 -4.68
CA SER A 54 -4.03 -12.80 -3.32
C SER A 54 -4.45 -11.79 -2.26
N VAL A 55 -5.02 -10.62 -2.65
CA VAL A 55 -5.38 -9.53 -1.75
C VAL A 55 -6.87 -9.48 -1.50
N ASP A 56 -7.25 -9.41 -0.24
CA ASP A 56 -8.64 -9.22 0.20
C ASP A 56 -8.86 -7.95 1.03
N THR A 57 -7.82 -7.23 1.38
CA THR A 57 -7.89 -6.07 2.27
C THR A 57 -7.02 -4.92 1.76
N LEU A 58 -7.59 -3.72 1.72
CA LEU A 58 -6.88 -2.46 1.48
C LEU A 58 -6.66 -1.73 2.81
N LEU A 59 -5.42 -1.28 3.02
CA LEU A 59 -5.01 -0.47 4.16
C LEU A 59 -4.83 0.97 3.67
N LEU A 60 -5.69 1.88 4.11
CA LEU A 60 -5.80 3.23 3.56
C LEU A 60 -5.67 4.29 4.65
N GLY A 61 -5.01 5.40 4.34
CA GLY A 61 -5.13 6.63 5.10
C GLY A 61 -6.34 7.45 4.66
N ARG A 62 -6.81 8.34 5.53
CA ARG A 62 -8.01 9.17 5.28
C ARG A 62 -8.00 9.88 3.92
N GLN A 63 -6.89 10.53 3.56
CA GLN A 63 -6.83 11.31 2.32
C GLN A 63 -6.94 10.41 1.08
N THR A 64 -6.23 9.29 1.08
CA THR A 64 -6.31 8.30 -0.01
C THR A 64 -7.71 7.69 -0.08
N TYR A 65 -8.29 7.32 1.06
CA TYR A 65 -9.66 6.82 1.11
C TYR A 65 -10.66 7.79 0.48
N LEU A 66 -10.64 9.06 0.88
CA LEU A 66 -11.57 10.07 0.36
C LEU A 66 -11.37 10.32 -1.15
N LYS A 67 -10.10 10.39 -1.60
CA LYS A 67 -9.79 10.54 -3.03
C LYS A 67 -10.27 9.32 -3.83
N TRP A 68 -10.01 8.13 -3.35
CA TRP A 68 -10.39 6.88 -4.03
C TRP A 68 -11.90 6.65 -4.02
N TRP A 69 -12.57 6.92 -2.91
CA TRP A 69 -14.02 6.86 -2.80
C TRP A 69 -14.74 7.80 -3.77
N GLY A 70 -14.22 8.99 -3.95
CA GLY A 70 -14.77 9.97 -4.91
C GLY A 70 -14.49 9.65 -6.37
N PHE A 71 -13.55 8.77 -6.67
CA PHE A 71 -13.09 8.50 -8.03
C PHE A 71 -13.46 7.10 -8.55
N TRP A 72 -13.06 6.03 -7.86
CA TRP A 72 -13.16 4.68 -8.38
C TRP A 72 -14.57 4.17 -8.63
N PRO A 73 -15.58 4.42 -7.78
CA PRO A 73 -16.95 4.03 -8.07
C PRO A 73 -17.52 4.68 -9.33
N GLU A 74 -17.06 5.89 -9.66
CA GLU A 74 -17.50 6.60 -10.87
C GLU A 74 -16.81 6.06 -12.13
N VAL A 75 -15.56 5.63 -12.03
CA VAL A 75 -14.84 5.00 -13.15
C VAL A 75 -15.59 3.77 -13.68
N ARG A 76 -16.17 2.95 -12.79
CA ARG A 76 -16.93 1.76 -13.18
C ARG A 76 -18.16 2.06 -14.04
N LYS A 77 -18.71 3.26 -13.90
CA LYS A 77 -19.90 3.69 -14.65
C LYS A 77 -19.58 4.22 -16.04
N LYS A 78 -18.32 4.51 -16.34
CA LYS A 78 -17.90 5.07 -17.63
C LYS A 78 -17.71 3.95 -18.66
N GLU A 79 -18.37 4.08 -19.81
CA GLU A 79 -18.27 3.11 -20.91
C GLU A 79 -16.89 3.13 -21.58
N ASP A 80 -16.24 4.28 -21.59
CA ASP A 80 -14.93 4.55 -22.19
C ASP A 80 -13.75 4.36 -21.23
N ALA A 81 -13.99 3.95 -19.98
CA ALA A 81 -12.91 3.67 -19.06
C ALA A 81 -12.05 2.49 -19.57
N GLY A 82 -10.73 2.70 -19.62
CA GLY A 82 -9.76 1.68 -20.03
C GLY A 82 -9.84 0.39 -19.18
N THR A 83 -9.24 -0.66 -19.68
CA THR A 83 -9.28 -2.01 -19.05
C THR A 83 -8.77 -1.96 -17.60
N TYR A 84 -7.63 -1.32 -17.37
CA TYR A 84 -7.03 -1.24 -16.03
C TYR A 84 -7.92 -0.50 -15.03
N PRO A 85 -8.40 0.73 -15.28
CA PRO A 85 -9.26 1.44 -14.35
C PRO A 85 -10.51 0.67 -13.96
N ARG A 86 -11.14 -0.06 -14.90
CA ARG A 86 -12.30 -0.91 -14.61
C ARG A 86 -11.94 -2.09 -13.70
N ARG A 87 -10.82 -2.77 -13.98
CA ARG A 87 -10.34 -3.90 -13.16
C ARG A 87 -10.00 -3.43 -11.74
N PHE A 88 -9.30 -2.29 -11.59
CA PHE A 88 -8.99 -1.76 -10.28
C PHE A 88 -10.25 -1.34 -9.51
N SER A 89 -11.19 -0.67 -10.15
CA SER A 89 -12.47 -0.30 -9.53
C SER A 89 -13.22 -1.53 -9.01
N ALA A 90 -13.31 -2.59 -9.82
CA ALA A 90 -13.95 -3.85 -9.43
C ALA A 90 -13.21 -4.54 -8.27
N PHE A 91 -11.89 -4.51 -8.28
CA PHE A 91 -11.05 -5.00 -7.18
C PHE A 91 -11.31 -4.19 -5.89
N ALA A 92 -11.26 -2.86 -5.97
CA ALA A 92 -11.45 -1.99 -4.82
C ALA A 92 -12.85 -2.14 -4.18
N ASP A 93 -13.90 -2.39 -4.98
CA ASP A 93 -15.25 -2.63 -4.46
C ASP A 93 -15.35 -3.98 -3.73
N ARG A 94 -14.65 -5.00 -4.22
CA ARG A 94 -14.72 -6.38 -3.69
C ARG A 94 -14.05 -6.53 -2.33
N VAL A 95 -12.92 -5.87 -2.11
CA VAL A 95 -12.05 -6.07 -0.94
C VAL A 95 -12.49 -5.24 0.27
N GLU A 96 -12.10 -5.67 1.48
CA GLU A 96 -12.28 -4.87 2.70
C GLU A 96 -11.35 -3.64 2.67
N LYS A 97 -11.83 -2.51 3.20
CA LYS A 97 -11.05 -1.27 3.31
C LYS A 97 -10.93 -0.86 4.77
N ILE A 98 -9.71 -0.89 5.27
CA ILE A 98 -9.37 -0.46 6.62
C ILE A 98 -8.81 0.95 6.54
N VAL A 99 -9.49 1.91 7.14
CA VAL A 99 -9.14 3.33 7.05
C VAL A 99 -8.57 3.81 8.38
N PHE A 100 -7.27 4.01 8.42
CA PHE A 100 -6.59 4.54 9.61
C PHE A 100 -6.79 6.05 9.69
N SER A 101 -7.58 6.49 10.68
CA SER A 101 -7.87 7.91 10.85
C SER A 101 -8.45 8.24 12.22
N GLN A 102 -7.87 9.27 12.87
CA GLN A 102 -8.44 9.88 14.08
C GLN A 102 -9.56 10.89 13.76
N ARG A 103 -9.67 11.35 12.50
CA ARG A 103 -10.54 12.48 12.12
C ARG A 103 -11.72 12.09 11.23
N LEU A 104 -11.72 10.91 10.63
CA LEU A 104 -12.81 10.43 9.80
C LEU A 104 -13.91 9.86 10.71
N GLU A 105 -15.10 10.42 10.68
CA GLU A 105 -16.20 9.98 11.53
C GLU A 105 -16.71 8.61 11.10
N SER A 106 -16.92 8.41 9.82
CA SER A 106 -17.40 7.15 9.25
C SER A 106 -16.83 6.92 7.85
N ALA A 107 -16.76 5.67 7.45
CA ALA A 107 -16.40 5.26 6.10
C ALA A 107 -17.65 4.69 5.42
N THR A 108 -18.07 5.32 4.32
CA THR A 108 -19.33 5.04 3.63
C THR A 108 -19.17 4.20 2.36
N TRP A 109 -17.95 4.02 1.88
CA TRP A 109 -17.68 3.06 0.81
C TRP A 109 -17.97 1.65 1.31
N GLU A 110 -18.68 0.87 0.55
CA GLU A 110 -19.03 -0.51 0.92
C GLU A 110 -17.80 -1.30 1.38
N ARG A 111 -17.95 -2.14 2.40
CA ARG A 111 -16.88 -2.91 3.03
C ARG A 111 -15.73 -2.05 3.58
N SER A 112 -16.03 -0.85 4.08
CA SER A 112 -15.05 0.02 4.72
C SER A 112 -15.32 0.16 6.21
N ARG A 113 -14.26 0.27 7.00
CA ARG A 113 -14.34 0.67 8.40
C ARG A 113 -13.21 1.58 8.81
N VAL A 114 -13.46 2.43 9.78
CA VAL A 114 -12.45 3.35 10.35
C VAL A 114 -11.81 2.69 11.56
N VAL A 115 -10.49 2.73 11.60
CA VAL A 115 -9.67 2.32 12.74
C VAL A 115 -9.07 3.57 13.39
N ARG A 116 -9.31 3.72 14.69
CA ARG A 116 -8.82 4.83 15.52
C ARG A 116 -7.69 4.43 16.47
N GLY A 117 -7.50 3.13 16.68
CA GLY A 117 -6.42 2.56 17.47
C GLY A 117 -5.09 2.52 16.75
N GLY A 118 -4.11 1.87 17.37
CA GLY A 118 -2.77 1.68 16.83
C GLY A 118 -2.75 0.87 15.54
N ILE A 119 -1.83 1.21 14.65
CA ILE A 119 -1.63 0.48 13.40
C ILE A 119 -1.18 -0.96 13.70
N SER A 120 -0.25 -1.15 14.65
CA SER A 120 0.29 -2.45 15.00
C SER A 120 -0.79 -3.40 15.49
N GLU A 121 -1.59 -2.96 16.47
CA GLU A 121 -2.69 -3.74 17.04
C GLU A 121 -3.67 -4.22 15.97
N GLU A 122 -4.05 -3.32 15.06
CA GLU A 122 -4.98 -3.66 13.98
C GLU A 122 -4.36 -4.64 12.97
N VAL A 123 -3.08 -4.47 12.60
CA VAL A 123 -2.38 -5.37 11.69
C VAL A 123 -2.23 -6.76 12.31
N ASP A 124 -1.88 -6.84 13.59
CA ASP A 124 -1.77 -8.12 14.31
C ASP A 124 -3.13 -8.84 14.36
N ARG A 125 -4.21 -8.08 14.64
CA ARG A 125 -5.58 -8.62 14.59
C ARG A 125 -5.94 -9.16 13.19
N LEU A 126 -5.56 -8.45 12.13
CA LEU A 126 -5.81 -8.90 10.75
C LEU A 126 -4.97 -10.13 10.40
N LYS A 127 -3.69 -10.15 10.80
CA LYS A 127 -2.78 -11.28 10.55
C LYS A 127 -3.21 -12.55 11.28
N SER A 128 -3.91 -12.43 12.42
CA SER A 128 -4.47 -13.59 13.15
C SER A 128 -5.72 -14.21 12.52
N GLN A 129 -6.29 -13.59 11.49
CA GLN A 129 -7.47 -14.07 10.79
C GLN A 129 -7.09 -14.85 9.53
N VAL A 130 -7.95 -15.79 9.16
CA VAL A 130 -7.87 -16.44 7.84
C VAL A 130 -8.24 -15.42 6.77
N GLY A 131 -7.42 -15.31 5.73
CA GLY A 131 -7.67 -14.39 4.64
C GLY A 131 -6.50 -14.24 3.68
N GLY A 132 -6.69 -13.41 2.67
CA GLY A 132 -5.67 -13.02 1.71
C GLY A 132 -4.72 -11.97 2.27
N ASN A 133 -3.80 -11.52 1.44
CA ASN A 133 -2.85 -10.47 1.77
C ASN A 133 -3.53 -9.10 1.93
N MET A 134 -2.85 -8.18 2.57
CA MET A 134 -3.26 -6.80 2.78
C MET A 134 -2.43 -5.88 1.89
N LEU A 135 -3.08 -5.05 1.08
CA LEU A 135 -2.42 -4.06 0.24
C LEU A 135 -2.42 -2.69 0.92
N LEU A 136 -1.24 -2.19 1.23
CA LEU A 136 -1.06 -0.82 1.67
C LEU A 136 -1.09 0.12 0.47
N GLY A 137 -2.27 0.68 0.20
CA GLY A 137 -2.53 1.66 -0.86
C GLY A 137 -2.58 3.09 -0.32
N GLY A 138 -1.86 3.36 0.76
CA GLY A 138 -1.88 4.64 1.44
C GLY A 138 -0.92 5.67 0.86
N GLY A 139 -1.14 6.95 1.19
CA GLY A 139 -0.15 8.00 0.94
C GLY A 139 1.08 7.85 1.85
N PRO A 140 2.12 8.69 1.63
CA PRO A 140 3.42 8.54 2.29
C PRO A 140 3.35 8.51 3.81
N ARG A 141 2.43 9.25 4.44
CA ARG A 141 2.30 9.26 5.91
C ARG A 141 1.94 7.90 6.51
N LEU A 142 0.98 7.20 5.90
CA LEU A 142 0.60 5.88 6.38
C LEU A 142 1.72 4.88 6.14
N ALA A 143 2.35 4.94 4.95
CA ALA A 143 3.49 4.10 4.61
C ALA A 143 4.66 4.28 5.60
N GLN A 144 4.97 5.51 5.98
CA GLN A 144 5.97 5.83 7.01
C GLN A 144 5.63 5.21 8.38
N GLY A 145 4.35 5.24 8.78
CA GLY A 145 3.90 4.57 10.00
C GLY A 145 4.15 3.06 9.96
N PHE A 146 3.78 2.42 8.86
CA PHE A 146 4.01 0.98 8.66
C PHE A 146 5.49 0.61 8.61
N LEU A 147 6.32 1.44 7.95
CA LEU A 147 7.77 1.26 7.92
C LEU A 147 8.38 1.36 9.31
N ARG A 148 8.04 2.40 10.06
CA ARG A 148 8.55 2.57 11.44
C ARG A 148 8.24 1.39 12.35
N LEU A 149 7.04 0.84 12.22
CA LEU A 149 6.58 -0.29 13.04
C LEU A 149 7.08 -1.65 12.50
N GLY A 150 7.82 -1.65 11.38
CA GLY A 150 8.30 -2.88 10.77
C GLY A 150 7.21 -3.82 10.30
N LEU A 151 6.08 -3.29 9.85
CA LEU A 151 4.89 -4.06 9.51
C LEU A 151 4.81 -4.46 8.03
N ILE A 152 5.72 -3.95 7.19
CA ILE A 152 5.75 -4.25 5.76
C ILE A 152 6.50 -5.56 5.53
N ASP A 153 5.82 -6.55 4.95
CA ASP A 153 6.39 -7.85 4.59
C ASP A 153 6.98 -7.83 3.16
N GLU A 154 6.30 -7.13 2.23
CA GLU A 154 6.77 -6.92 0.85
C GLU A 154 6.69 -5.44 0.48
N LEU A 155 7.76 -4.91 -0.11
CA LEU A 155 7.85 -3.55 -0.58
C LEU A 155 8.00 -3.54 -2.10
N ARG A 156 7.00 -2.98 -2.78
CA ARG A 156 6.98 -2.82 -4.23
C ARG A 156 7.07 -1.34 -4.54
N LEU A 157 8.16 -0.93 -5.17
CA LEU A 157 8.45 0.45 -5.47
C LEU A 157 8.50 0.67 -6.98
N THR A 158 7.85 1.73 -7.44
CA THR A 158 8.14 2.30 -8.73
C THR A 158 8.92 3.58 -8.54
N VAL A 159 10.14 3.58 -9.07
CA VAL A 159 11.02 4.75 -9.03
C VAL A 159 10.97 5.45 -10.38
N TYR A 160 10.43 6.66 -10.40
CA TYR A 160 10.39 7.49 -11.61
C TYR A 160 11.71 8.20 -11.82
N PRO A 161 12.17 8.33 -13.09
CA PRO A 161 13.43 8.99 -13.44
C PRO A 161 13.30 10.52 -13.39
N SER A 162 12.85 11.03 -12.25
CA SER A 162 12.62 12.47 -12.05
C SER A 162 13.18 12.91 -10.70
N VAL A 163 13.65 14.14 -10.64
CA VAL A 163 14.05 14.84 -9.43
C VAL A 163 13.17 16.08 -9.33
N VAL A 164 12.41 16.19 -8.26
CA VAL A 164 11.42 17.28 -8.09
C VAL A 164 11.81 18.28 -7.00
N GLY A 165 12.72 17.89 -6.09
CA GLY A 165 13.30 18.74 -5.04
C GLY A 165 12.33 19.26 -3.98
N ARG A 166 11.03 18.94 -4.10
CA ARG A 166 9.99 19.36 -3.15
C ARG A 166 8.80 18.40 -3.20
N GLY A 167 8.10 18.29 -2.09
CA GLY A 167 6.93 17.38 -1.96
C GLY A 167 6.99 16.60 -0.66
N LYS A 168 6.21 15.54 -0.57
CA LYS A 168 6.23 14.67 0.62
C LYS A 168 7.16 13.49 0.35
N PRO A 169 8.25 13.35 1.11
CA PRO A 169 9.15 12.22 0.97
C PRO A 169 8.44 10.91 1.35
N LEU A 170 8.84 9.82 0.71
CA LEU A 170 8.36 8.50 1.07
C LEU A 170 8.96 8.03 2.40
N PHE A 171 10.23 8.30 2.61
CA PHE A 171 11.02 7.84 3.77
C PHE A 171 11.38 8.99 4.72
N ASP A 172 10.37 9.68 5.24
CA ASP A 172 10.56 10.69 6.30
C ASP A 172 10.44 10.02 7.67
N VAL A 173 11.57 9.61 8.21
CA VAL A 173 11.65 8.89 9.49
C VAL A 173 11.69 9.81 10.72
N GLU A 174 11.92 11.09 10.55
CA GLU A 174 11.99 12.05 11.65
C GLU A 174 10.60 12.53 12.10
N ARG A 175 9.63 12.42 11.24
CA ARG A 175 8.27 12.86 11.54
C ARG A 175 7.57 11.90 12.49
N LEU A 176 7.11 12.42 13.63
CA LEU A 176 6.29 11.66 14.58
C LEU A 176 4.94 11.27 13.94
N PRO A 177 4.46 10.03 14.18
CA PRO A 177 3.13 9.60 13.75
C PRO A 177 2.04 10.44 14.41
N ASP A 178 0.91 10.59 13.71
CA ASP A 178 -0.25 11.33 14.21
C ASP A 178 -0.89 10.62 15.42
N ASN A 179 -0.79 9.28 15.50
CA ASN A 179 -1.26 8.51 16.64
C ASN A 179 -0.13 8.27 17.64
N PRO A 180 -0.29 8.68 18.93
CA PRO A 180 0.72 8.43 19.96
C PRO A 180 1.08 6.96 20.18
N GLU A 181 0.13 6.02 19.95
CA GLU A 181 0.33 4.58 20.10
C GLU A 181 1.30 4.01 19.04
N ASP A 182 1.42 4.68 17.89
CA ASP A 182 2.34 4.30 16.81
C ASP A 182 3.75 4.92 16.98
N ARG A 183 4.02 5.59 18.09
CA ARG A 183 5.32 6.20 18.35
C ARG A 183 6.33 5.15 18.78
N VAL A 184 7.38 5.02 18.00
CA VAL A 184 8.57 4.24 18.38
C VAL A 184 9.43 5.10 19.31
N PRO A 185 10.08 4.53 20.33
CA PRO A 185 10.98 5.29 21.20
C PRO A 185 12.04 6.05 20.40
N LEU A 186 12.29 7.31 20.78
CA LEU A 186 13.36 8.12 20.20
C LEU A 186 14.69 7.38 20.39
N GLY A 187 15.44 7.18 19.30
CA GLY A 187 16.72 6.48 19.31
C GLY A 187 16.65 4.97 19.03
N ALA A 188 15.47 4.39 18.84
CA ALA A 188 15.38 3.05 18.28
C ALA A 188 15.88 3.05 16.82
N PRO A 189 16.77 2.12 16.42
CA PRO A 189 17.21 2.05 15.04
C PRO A 189 16.03 1.69 14.14
N LEU A 190 15.73 2.56 13.18
CA LEU A 190 14.66 2.35 12.19
C LEU A 190 15.21 1.58 10.97
N ARG A 191 16.11 0.64 11.22
CA ARG A 191 16.67 -0.18 10.16
C ARG A 191 15.79 -1.41 9.95
N HIS A 192 15.22 -1.51 8.76
CA HIS A 192 14.57 -2.72 8.29
C HIS A 192 15.27 -3.17 7.03
N ASP A 193 15.81 -4.36 7.06
CA ASP A 193 16.51 -4.93 5.91
C ASP A 193 15.52 -5.68 5.01
N PHE A 194 15.72 -5.51 3.71
CA PHE A 194 14.95 -6.16 2.67
C PHE A 194 15.91 -6.81 1.68
N HIS A 195 15.51 -7.94 1.11
CA HIS A 195 16.22 -8.55 0.01
C HIS A 195 15.47 -8.37 -1.30
N LEU A 196 16.21 -8.12 -2.37
CA LEU A 196 15.67 -7.90 -3.70
C LEU A 196 15.13 -9.20 -4.27
N ILE A 197 13.87 -9.19 -4.69
CA ILE A 197 13.22 -10.29 -5.40
C ILE A 197 13.26 -10.03 -6.91
N GLU A 198 12.90 -8.79 -7.32
CA GLU A 198 12.84 -8.42 -8.73
C GLU A 198 13.24 -6.96 -8.92
N ALA A 199 13.98 -6.69 -9.99
CA ALA A 199 14.23 -5.35 -10.51
C ALA A 199 14.04 -5.38 -12.03
N ARG A 200 13.16 -4.51 -12.55
CA ARG A 200 12.97 -4.44 -14.00
C ARG A 200 12.64 -3.02 -14.45
N PRO A 201 13.13 -2.60 -15.61
CA PRO A 201 12.70 -1.37 -16.22
C PRO A 201 11.24 -1.51 -16.66
N LEU A 202 10.49 -0.42 -16.54
CA LEU A 202 9.16 -0.30 -17.15
C LEU A 202 9.32 0.38 -18.49
N ASN A 203 8.82 -0.24 -19.55
CA ASN A 203 8.95 0.25 -20.93
C ASN A 203 8.28 1.60 -21.15
N ARG A 204 7.43 2.00 -20.24
CA ARG A 204 6.67 3.25 -20.22
C ARG A 204 7.00 4.04 -18.96
N GLY A 205 6.61 5.30 -18.89
CA GLY A 205 6.99 6.16 -17.76
C GLY A 205 8.39 6.77 -17.88
N GLY A 206 8.97 6.83 -19.11
CA GLY A 206 10.25 7.49 -19.38
C GLY A 206 11.44 6.81 -18.72
N GLY A 207 11.41 5.47 -18.53
CA GLY A 207 12.49 4.71 -17.90
C GLY A 207 12.33 4.53 -16.39
N ALA A 208 11.10 4.49 -15.89
CA ALA A 208 10.83 4.12 -14.51
C ALA A 208 11.31 2.69 -14.24
N VAL A 209 11.69 2.41 -13.00
CA VAL A 209 12.14 1.09 -12.54
C VAL A 209 11.18 0.55 -11.49
N PHE A 210 10.73 -0.68 -11.71
CA PHE A 210 9.99 -1.45 -10.71
C PHE A 210 10.96 -2.27 -9.86
N LEU A 211 10.79 -2.19 -8.55
CA LEU A 211 11.58 -2.90 -7.56
C LEU A 211 10.63 -3.66 -6.63
N HIS A 212 10.87 -4.96 -6.47
CA HIS A 212 10.16 -5.79 -5.50
C HIS A 212 11.14 -6.35 -4.47
N TYR A 213 10.86 -6.06 -3.23
CA TYR A 213 11.63 -6.53 -2.09
C TYR A 213 10.76 -7.32 -1.14
N ALA A 214 11.32 -8.34 -0.51
CA ALA A 214 10.75 -8.99 0.66
C ALA A 214 11.56 -8.63 1.91
N ARG A 215 10.89 -8.54 3.05
CA ARG A 215 11.55 -8.29 4.33
C ARG A 215 12.53 -9.42 4.63
N ALA A 216 13.73 -9.07 5.05
CA ALA A 216 14.68 -10.05 5.56
C ALA A 216 14.13 -10.61 6.89
N THR A 217 14.06 -11.94 6.97
CA THR A 217 13.83 -12.65 8.23
C THR A 217 15.18 -12.93 8.84
N ASP A 218 15.38 -12.52 10.09
CA ASP A 218 16.58 -12.85 10.86
C ASP A 218 16.77 -14.36 11.02
#